data_fec9ff84549fb5ebebce65662fd24ca4
#
_entry.id   fec9ff84549fb5ebebce65662fd24ca4
#
_cell.length_a   1.000
_cell.length_b   1.000
_cell.length_c   1.000
_cell.angle_alpha   90.00
_cell.angle_beta   90.00
_cell.angle_gamma   90.00
#
_symmetry.space_group_name_H-M   'P 1'
#
loop_
_entity.id
_entity.type
_entity.pdbx_description
1 polymer ?
#
loop_
_entity_poly.entity_id
_entity_poly.type
_entity_poly.pdbx_seq_one_letter_code
_entity_poly.pdbx_strand_id
1 'polypeptide(L)'
;FYEEICRLVRPGDKVWTQDNQLMLLPGMLRKIYPELCIGYFHHIPFPSYELFRILPERAEILKGLLGADFIAFHTHDYMRHFISAVERVLHLDFKLEEVQINNRATRVEALPMGINYESYHKASENKEVHQAIERTRKLFGEHKLILSVDRLDYSKGILHRLRGFATFLEHHAEYHGKVTLAMVIVPSRDHVGSYAELKTKIDEEIGSINGRYSTMNWTHVCYFYHGFSLEELTAMYYVAGIALVTPLRDGMNLVAKEYVATKCDNPGVLILSEMAGAAVELTDAIQINPNDTEQIENAICQEALEMPEEEQKQRLQRMQSILSVQTVNKWAADYVNELHSSYINTDK
;
A
#
# COMPACT_ATOMS: atom_id res chain seq x y z
N PHE A 1 12.27 -15.54 -16.80
CA PHE A 1 10.86 -15.27 -17.17
C PHE A 1 10.65 -15.34 -18.67
N TYR A 2 11.38 -14.54 -19.48
CA TYR A 2 11.18 -14.48 -20.92
C TYR A 2 11.25 -15.87 -21.59
N GLU A 3 12.31 -16.62 -21.38
CA GLU A 3 12.48 -17.96 -21.96
C GLU A 3 11.37 -18.92 -21.54
N GLU A 4 10.93 -18.85 -20.29
CA GLU A 4 9.90 -19.72 -19.78
C GLU A 4 8.53 -19.39 -20.37
N ILE A 5 8.21 -18.09 -20.50
CA ILE A 5 6.96 -17.68 -21.16
C ILE A 5 6.98 -18.12 -22.63
N CYS A 6 8.09 -17.98 -23.34
CA CYS A 6 8.20 -18.43 -24.73
C CYS A 6 8.00 -19.96 -24.91
N ARG A 7 8.24 -20.76 -23.86
CA ARG A 7 7.95 -22.21 -23.88
C ARG A 7 6.49 -22.54 -23.62
N LEU A 8 5.80 -21.70 -22.83
CA LEU A 8 4.45 -21.96 -22.34
C LEU A 8 3.36 -21.35 -23.21
N VAL A 9 3.64 -20.17 -23.81
CA VAL A 9 2.65 -19.37 -24.54
C VAL A 9 2.13 -20.10 -25.78
N ARG A 10 0.80 -20.03 -25.98
CA ARG A 10 0.08 -20.64 -27.11
C ARG A 10 -0.70 -19.55 -27.86
N PRO A 11 -1.06 -19.77 -29.13
CA PRO A 11 -1.95 -18.88 -29.84
C PRO A 11 -3.28 -18.65 -29.10
N GLY A 12 -3.65 -17.40 -28.90
CA GLY A 12 -4.87 -17.01 -28.18
C GLY A 12 -4.69 -16.80 -26.66
N ASP A 13 -3.51 -17.12 -26.10
CA ASP A 13 -3.21 -16.81 -24.69
C ASP A 13 -3.12 -15.30 -24.46
N LYS A 14 -3.41 -14.90 -23.21
CA LYS A 14 -3.18 -13.56 -22.69
C LYS A 14 -2.05 -13.62 -21.65
N VAL A 15 -1.10 -12.71 -21.75
CA VAL A 15 0.02 -12.62 -20.80
C VAL A 15 -0.15 -11.36 -19.98
N TRP A 16 -0.33 -11.50 -18.67
CA TRP A 16 -0.41 -10.40 -17.73
C TRP A 16 0.90 -10.32 -16.93
N THR A 17 1.74 -9.37 -17.27
CA THR A 17 3.01 -9.08 -16.59
C THR A 17 2.78 -8.07 -15.47
N GLN A 18 3.52 -8.22 -14.36
CA GLN A 18 3.31 -7.41 -13.18
C GLN A 18 4.62 -6.89 -12.60
N ASP A 19 4.58 -5.64 -12.18
CA ASP A 19 5.53 -4.91 -11.37
C ASP A 19 6.89 -4.59 -12.05
N ASN A 20 7.67 -3.78 -11.35
CA ASN A 20 8.88 -3.12 -11.86
C ASN A 20 10.00 -4.08 -12.30
N GLN A 21 10.02 -5.31 -11.78
CA GLN A 21 11.00 -6.32 -12.18
C GLN A 21 10.81 -6.79 -13.64
N LEU A 22 9.62 -6.62 -14.20
CA LEU A 22 9.25 -7.13 -15.51
C LEU A 22 8.96 -6.03 -16.55
N MET A 23 9.40 -4.79 -16.32
CA MET A 23 9.12 -3.64 -17.20
C MET A 23 9.60 -3.83 -18.65
N LEU A 24 10.65 -4.61 -18.89
CA LEU A 24 11.17 -4.88 -20.25
C LEU A 24 10.45 -6.05 -20.94
N LEU A 25 9.80 -6.91 -20.17
CA LEU A 25 9.24 -8.18 -20.65
C LEU A 25 8.16 -8.00 -21.72
N PRO A 26 7.20 -7.06 -21.62
CA PRO A 26 6.20 -6.84 -22.69
C PRO A 26 6.86 -6.54 -24.05
N GLY A 27 7.86 -5.67 -24.07
CA GLY A 27 8.60 -5.33 -25.31
C GLY A 27 9.41 -6.48 -25.87
N MET A 28 9.97 -7.34 -25.01
CA MET A 28 10.68 -8.54 -25.44
C MET A 28 9.72 -9.57 -26.06
N LEU A 29 8.58 -9.80 -25.44
CA LEU A 29 7.57 -10.72 -25.96
C LEU A 29 6.95 -10.23 -27.27
N ARG A 30 6.65 -8.94 -27.37
CA ARG A 30 6.07 -8.32 -28.57
C ARG A 30 6.93 -8.50 -29.83
N LYS A 31 8.25 -8.50 -29.68
CA LYS A 31 9.19 -8.71 -30.81
C LYS A 31 9.07 -10.11 -31.42
N ILE A 32 8.77 -11.11 -30.62
CA ILE A 32 8.69 -12.51 -31.06
C ILE A 32 7.24 -12.91 -31.37
N TYR A 33 6.29 -12.37 -30.63
CA TYR A 33 4.87 -12.65 -30.76
C TYR A 33 4.09 -11.36 -31.04
N PRO A 34 4.07 -10.86 -32.30
CA PRO A 34 3.41 -9.60 -32.64
C PRO A 34 1.91 -9.56 -32.27
N GLU A 35 1.23 -10.70 -32.34
CA GLU A 35 -0.22 -10.84 -32.09
C GLU A 35 -0.55 -11.33 -30.66
N LEU A 36 0.43 -11.37 -29.76
CA LEU A 36 0.15 -11.80 -28.38
C LEU A 36 -0.56 -10.69 -27.59
N CYS A 37 -1.67 -11.03 -26.92
CA CYS A 37 -2.34 -10.11 -26.01
C CYS A 37 -1.53 -9.95 -24.72
N ILE A 38 -0.96 -8.75 -24.49
CA ILE A 38 -0.04 -8.48 -23.39
C ILE A 38 -0.55 -7.33 -22.53
N GLY A 39 -0.75 -7.60 -21.23
CA GLY A 39 -1.04 -6.61 -20.22
C GLY A 39 0.15 -6.38 -19.28
N TYR A 40 0.22 -5.18 -18.71
CA TYR A 40 1.17 -4.81 -17.68
C TYR A 40 0.52 -4.01 -16.56
N PHE A 41 0.78 -4.38 -15.30
CA PHE A 41 0.35 -3.61 -14.13
C PHE A 41 1.54 -3.16 -13.29
N HIS A 42 1.58 -1.87 -12.94
CA HIS A 42 2.64 -1.29 -12.13
C HIS A 42 2.20 -1.07 -10.70
N HIS A 43 2.79 -1.81 -9.74
CA HIS A 43 2.35 -1.81 -8.33
C HIS A 43 2.99 -0.74 -7.46
N ILE A 44 4.16 -0.24 -7.83
CA ILE A 44 4.84 0.82 -7.08
C ILE A 44 4.53 2.20 -7.69
N PRO A 45 4.76 3.31 -6.96
CA PRO A 45 4.59 4.65 -7.53
C PRO A 45 5.49 4.87 -8.73
N PHE A 46 4.92 5.15 -9.90
CA PHE A 46 5.73 5.59 -11.03
C PHE A 46 6.28 6.99 -10.72
N PRO A 47 7.61 7.23 -10.86
CA PRO A 47 8.22 8.50 -10.50
C PRO A 47 7.80 9.62 -11.47
N SER A 48 7.77 10.85 -10.97
CA SER A 48 7.60 12.02 -11.83
C SER A 48 8.69 12.08 -12.90
N TYR A 49 8.40 12.74 -14.02
CA TYR A 49 9.39 12.89 -15.10
C TYR A 49 10.73 13.45 -14.60
N GLU A 50 10.73 14.39 -13.65
CA GLU A 50 11.95 14.98 -13.09
C GLU A 50 12.86 13.94 -12.44
N LEU A 51 12.30 12.95 -11.76
CA LEU A 51 13.06 11.84 -11.17
C LEU A 51 13.37 10.76 -12.21
N PHE A 52 12.39 10.42 -13.06
CA PHE A 52 12.55 9.35 -14.04
C PHE A 52 13.63 9.67 -15.09
N ARG A 53 13.77 10.95 -15.50
CA ARG A 53 14.75 11.41 -16.50
C ARG A 53 16.20 11.17 -16.10
N ILE A 54 16.49 10.94 -14.82
CA ILE A 54 17.85 10.68 -14.32
C ILE A 54 18.34 9.30 -14.77
N LEU A 55 17.42 8.35 -15.04
CA LEU A 55 17.79 7.00 -15.46
C LEU A 55 18.38 7.01 -16.87
N PRO A 56 19.60 6.49 -17.08
CA PRO A 56 20.18 6.37 -18.42
C PRO A 56 19.31 5.52 -19.36
N GLU A 57 18.74 4.41 -18.83
CA GLU A 57 17.95 3.42 -19.57
C GLU A 57 16.47 3.80 -19.73
N ARG A 58 16.08 5.03 -19.38
CA ARG A 58 14.67 5.50 -19.38
C ARG A 58 13.91 5.22 -20.67
N ALA A 59 14.57 5.40 -21.83
CA ALA A 59 13.94 5.16 -23.12
C ALA A 59 13.71 3.66 -23.40
N GLU A 60 14.62 2.81 -22.95
CA GLU A 60 14.51 1.36 -23.08
C GLU A 60 13.38 0.82 -22.20
N ILE A 61 13.30 1.31 -20.96
CA ILE A 61 12.23 0.95 -20.02
C ILE A 61 10.86 1.31 -20.58
N LEU A 62 10.69 2.55 -21.07
CA LEU A 62 9.42 2.98 -21.66
C LEU A 62 9.03 2.18 -22.91
N LYS A 63 9.99 1.90 -23.80
CA LYS A 63 9.76 1.04 -24.97
C LYS A 63 9.43 -0.39 -24.58
N GLY A 64 10.01 -0.88 -23.49
CA GLY A 64 9.69 -2.18 -22.92
C GLY A 64 8.24 -2.25 -22.47
N LEU A 65 7.80 -1.27 -21.68
CA LEU A 65 6.42 -1.16 -21.21
C LEU A 65 5.41 -1.03 -22.35
N LEU A 66 5.70 -0.18 -23.34
CA LEU A 66 4.84 0.03 -24.51
C LEU A 66 4.77 -1.16 -25.49
N GLY A 67 5.40 -2.29 -25.16
CA GLY A 67 5.14 -3.58 -25.77
C GLY A 67 3.80 -4.21 -25.37
N ALA A 68 3.20 -3.73 -24.28
CA ALA A 68 1.87 -4.14 -23.84
C ALA A 68 0.75 -3.48 -24.66
N ASP A 69 -0.41 -4.13 -24.69
CA ASP A 69 -1.64 -3.56 -25.27
C ASP A 69 -2.39 -2.72 -24.23
N PHE A 70 -2.25 -3.09 -22.95
CA PHE A 70 -2.85 -2.40 -21.83
C PHE A 70 -1.86 -2.25 -20.66
N ILE A 71 -1.72 -1.03 -20.15
CA ILE A 71 -0.90 -0.69 -18.98
C ILE A 71 -1.78 -0.04 -17.94
N ALA A 72 -1.72 -0.52 -16.68
CA ALA A 72 -2.45 0.09 -15.60
C ALA A 72 -1.58 0.42 -14.39
N PHE A 73 -2.02 1.45 -13.66
CA PHE A 73 -1.42 1.97 -12.44
C PHE A 73 -2.47 2.04 -11.33
N HIS A 74 -2.03 2.18 -10.08
CA HIS A 74 -2.97 2.31 -8.96
C HIS A 74 -3.72 3.66 -8.92
N THR A 75 -3.07 4.73 -9.36
CA THR A 75 -3.63 6.09 -9.27
C THR A 75 -3.46 6.85 -10.57
N HIS A 76 -4.32 7.85 -10.78
CA HIS A 76 -4.20 8.76 -11.91
C HIS A 76 -2.88 9.53 -11.93
N ASP A 77 -2.31 9.88 -10.77
CA ASP A 77 -1.03 10.59 -10.71
C ASP A 77 0.11 9.72 -11.23
N TYR A 78 0.15 8.43 -10.87
CA TYR A 78 1.17 7.52 -11.39
C TYR A 78 1.02 7.28 -12.89
N MET A 79 -0.22 7.17 -13.37
CA MET A 79 -0.53 7.13 -14.81
C MET A 79 -0.01 8.40 -15.53
N ARG A 80 -0.32 9.59 -14.99
CA ARG A 80 0.15 10.87 -15.55
C ARG A 80 1.67 11.00 -15.56
N HIS A 81 2.34 10.53 -14.52
CA HIS A 81 3.81 10.51 -14.48
C HIS A 81 4.39 9.64 -15.59
N PHE A 82 3.82 8.46 -15.81
CA PHE A 82 4.20 7.59 -16.93
C PHE A 82 3.97 8.26 -18.27
N ILE A 83 2.78 8.81 -18.51
CA ILE A 83 2.43 9.50 -19.76
C ILE A 83 3.40 10.67 -20.01
N SER A 84 3.64 11.52 -19.01
CA SER A 84 4.59 12.63 -19.11
C SER A 84 6.01 12.16 -19.46
N ALA A 85 6.43 11.01 -18.94
CA ALA A 85 7.71 10.42 -19.28
C ALA A 85 7.72 9.92 -20.74
N VAL A 86 6.66 9.27 -21.22
CA VAL A 86 6.52 8.80 -22.61
C VAL A 86 6.57 9.96 -23.59
N GLU A 87 5.78 11.00 -23.36
CA GLU A 87 5.72 12.19 -24.24
C GLU A 87 7.07 12.89 -24.34
N ARG A 88 7.77 13.07 -23.21
CA ARG A 88 9.03 13.84 -23.16
C ARG A 88 10.27 13.04 -23.57
N VAL A 89 10.28 11.73 -23.35
CA VAL A 89 11.45 10.88 -23.65
C VAL A 89 11.35 10.25 -25.03
N LEU A 90 10.15 9.79 -25.42
CA LEU A 90 9.93 9.10 -26.69
C LEU A 90 9.27 9.97 -27.76
N HIS A 91 8.81 11.18 -27.39
CA HIS A 91 8.08 12.10 -28.27
C HIS A 91 6.85 11.47 -28.92
N LEU A 92 6.12 10.65 -28.13
CA LEU A 92 4.87 10.03 -28.54
C LEU A 92 3.69 10.77 -27.92
N ASP A 93 2.63 10.96 -28.68
CA ASP A 93 1.40 11.61 -28.23
C ASP A 93 0.55 10.63 -27.41
N PHE A 94 -0.10 11.17 -26.37
CA PHE A 94 -1.16 10.50 -25.62
C PHE A 94 -2.51 11.15 -25.93
N LYS A 95 -3.43 10.37 -26.48
CA LYS A 95 -4.78 10.84 -26.83
C LYS A 95 -5.79 9.73 -26.59
N LEU A 96 -6.96 10.09 -26.06
CA LEU A 96 -8.07 9.14 -25.82
C LEU A 96 -7.64 7.90 -25.01
N GLU A 97 -6.83 8.12 -23.97
CA GLU A 97 -6.28 7.07 -23.09
C GLU A 97 -5.30 6.10 -23.78
N GLU A 98 -4.78 6.46 -24.96
CA GLU A 98 -3.88 5.63 -25.75
C GLU A 98 -2.59 6.35 -26.11
N VAL A 99 -1.50 5.60 -26.09
CA VAL A 99 -0.19 5.98 -26.68
C VAL A 99 -0.06 5.28 -28.02
N GLN A 100 0.07 6.06 -29.08
CA GLN A 100 0.31 5.53 -30.42
C GLN A 100 1.80 5.23 -30.63
N ILE A 101 2.13 3.98 -30.91
CA ILE A 101 3.50 3.54 -31.21
C ILE A 101 3.55 2.65 -32.46
N ASN A 102 4.19 3.14 -33.50
CA ASN A 102 4.19 2.53 -34.84
C ASN A 102 2.73 2.37 -35.32
N ASN A 103 2.32 1.14 -35.65
CA ASN A 103 0.94 0.81 -36.10
C ASN A 103 0.07 0.22 -34.96
N ARG A 104 0.45 0.45 -33.69
CA ARG A 104 -0.27 -0.08 -32.51
C ARG A 104 -0.63 1.05 -31.54
N ALA A 105 -1.68 0.82 -30.80
CA ALA A 105 -2.03 1.63 -29.64
C ALA A 105 -1.78 0.84 -28.34
N THR A 106 -1.26 1.52 -27.32
CA THR A 106 -1.20 1.01 -25.95
C THR A 106 -2.15 1.82 -25.09
N ARG A 107 -3.18 1.20 -24.57
CA ARG A 107 -4.10 1.85 -23.63
C ARG A 107 -3.48 1.96 -22.24
N VAL A 108 -3.71 3.10 -21.58
CA VAL A 108 -3.11 3.40 -20.27
C VAL A 108 -4.17 3.94 -19.32
N GLU A 109 -4.37 3.26 -18.18
CA GLU A 109 -5.40 3.62 -17.21
C GLU A 109 -4.95 3.58 -15.75
N ALA A 110 -5.78 4.15 -14.87
CA ALA A 110 -5.67 4.01 -13.43
C ALA A 110 -6.74 3.03 -12.92
N LEU A 111 -6.28 1.90 -12.36
CA LEU A 111 -7.13 0.87 -11.76
C LEU A 111 -6.65 0.59 -10.33
N PRO A 112 -7.26 1.20 -9.31
CA PRO A 112 -6.86 1.00 -7.93
C PRO A 112 -7.15 -0.43 -7.47
N MET A 113 -6.12 -1.13 -6.97
CA MET A 113 -6.26 -2.50 -6.48
C MET A 113 -7.07 -2.54 -5.18
N GLY A 114 -8.09 -3.40 -5.13
CA GLY A 114 -8.87 -3.68 -3.94
C GLY A 114 -8.30 -4.82 -3.08
N ILE A 115 -9.06 -5.17 -2.04
CA ILE A 115 -8.79 -6.31 -1.15
C ILE A 115 -9.93 -7.34 -1.24
N ASN A 116 -9.75 -8.50 -0.63
CA ASN A 116 -10.86 -9.41 -0.37
C ASN A 116 -11.69 -8.89 0.81
N TYR A 117 -12.55 -7.89 0.54
CA TYR A 117 -13.31 -7.17 1.56
C TYR A 117 -14.10 -8.09 2.49
N GLU A 118 -14.83 -9.06 1.94
CA GLU A 118 -15.67 -9.99 2.72
C GLU A 118 -14.86 -10.82 3.73
N SER A 119 -13.65 -11.23 3.37
CA SER A 119 -12.79 -12.00 4.27
C SER A 119 -12.38 -11.23 5.52
N TYR A 120 -12.15 -9.91 5.40
CA TYR A 120 -11.83 -9.06 6.54
C TYR A 120 -13.08 -8.60 7.28
N HIS A 121 -14.14 -8.23 6.56
CA HIS A 121 -15.37 -7.70 7.14
C HIS A 121 -16.09 -8.74 8.02
N LYS A 122 -16.11 -10.01 7.59
CA LYS A 122 -16.70 -11.12 8.36
C LYS A 122 -15.68 -11.88 9.21
N ALA A 123 -14.47 -11.40 9.34
CA ALA A 123 -13.41 -12.13 10.02
C ALA A 123 -13.72 -12.44 11.48
N SER A 124 -14.42 -11.54 12.19
CA SER A 124 -14.82 -11.75 13.60
C SER A 124 -15.77 -12.94 13.79
N GLU A 125 -16.48 -13.39 12.75
CA GLU A 125 -17.34 -14.57 12.75
C GLU A 125 -16.52 -15.88 12.72
N ASN A 126 -15.25 -15.82 12.28
CA ASN A 126 -14.37 -16.98 12.30
C ASN A 126 -13.92 -17.30 13.73
N LYS A 127 -14.05 -18.57 14.14
CA LYS A 127 -13.72 -19.03 15.49
C LYS A 127 -12.24 -18.79 15.86
N GLU A 128 -11.32 -18.98 14.93
CA GLU A 128 -9.88 -18.81 15.16
C GLU A 128 -9.55 -17.32 15.34
N VAL A 129 -10.13 -16.46 14.50
CA VAL A 129 -10.01 -15.00 14.63
C VAL A 129 -10.62 -14.53 15.95
N HIS A 130 -11.80 -15.03 16.32
CA HIS A 130 -12.43 -14.65 17.58
C HIS A 130 -11.56 -15.01 18.80
N GLN A 131 -10.95 -16.20 18.81
CA GLN A 131 -10.01 -16.61 19.86
C GLN A 131 -8.74 -15.73 19.87
N ALA A 132 -8.26 -15.32 18.69
CA ALA A 132 -7.12 -14.40 18.57
C ALA A 132 -7.50 -13.00 19.10
N ILE A 133 -8.70 -12.48 18.81
CA ILE A 133 -9.22 -11.23 19.37
C ILE A 133 -9.20 -11.23 20.89
N GLU A 134 -9.71 -12.30 21.52
CA GLU A 134 -9.72 -12.42 22.98
C GLU A 134 -8.29 -12.46 23.57
N ARG A 135 -7.36 -13.15 22.91
CA ARG A 135 -5.94 -13.16 23.31
C ARG A 135 -5.30 -11.77 23.19
N THR A 136 -5.56 -11.09 22.08
CA THR A 136 -5.03 -9.74 21.82
C THR A 136 -5.59 -8.73 22.82
N ARG A 137 -6.88 -8.78 23.12
CA ARG A 137 -7.49 -7.93 24.16
C ARG A 137 -6.87 -8.16 25.54
N LYS A 138 -6.61 -9.41 25.92
CA LYS A 138 -5.93 -9.74 27.19
C LYS A 138 -4.47 -9.23 27.23
N LEU A 139 -3.78 -9.27 26.10
CA LEU A 139 -2.39 -8.82 25.99
C LEU A 139 -2.25 -7.31 26.20
N PHE A 140 -3.13 -6.52 25.59
CA PHE A 140 -3.06 -5.05 25.65
C PHE A 140 -3.94 -4.42 26.73
N GLY A 141 -4.84 -5.20 27.37
CA GLY A 141 -5.70 -4.73 28.47
C GLY A 141 -6.65 -3.62 28.03
N GLU A 142 -6.84 -2.63 28.91
CA GLU A 142 -7.71 -1.47 28.67
C GLU A 142 -7.03 -0.32 27.90
N HIS A 143 -5.78 -0.49 27.50
CA HIS A 143 -5.01 0.56 26.85
C HIS A 143 -5.46 0.75 25.40
N LYS A 144 -5.44 2.00 24.95
CA LYS A 144 -5.65 2.33 23.54
C LYS A 144 -4.51 1.76 22.70
N LEU A 145 -4.84 0.81 21.82
CA LEU A 145 -3.88 0.20 20.92
C LEU A 145 -3.79 1.00 19.62
N ILE A 146 -2.61 1.53 19.33
CA ILE A 146 -2.22 2.05 18.02
C ILE A 146 -1.45 0.94 17.31
N LEU A 147 -1.86 0.58 16.10
CA LEU A 147 -1.26 -0.49 15.33
C LEU A 147 -0.54 0.02 14.10
N SER A 148 0.63 -0.50 13.86
CA SER A 148 1.45 -0.26 12.67
C SER A 148 1.95 -1.59 12.11
N VAL A 149 1.69 -1.85 10.85
CA VAL A 149 2.07 -3.11 10.18
C VAL A 149 2.78 -2.81 8.88
N ASP A 150 4.05 -3.21 8.76
CA ASP A 150 4.86 -2.97 7.58
C ASP A 150 5.86 -4.11 7.34
N ARG A 151 6.38 -4.20 6.14
CA ARG A 151 7.66 -4.88 5.89
C ARG A 151 8.79 -3.95 6.28
N LEU A 152 9.95 -4.49 6.64
CA LEU A 152 11.16 -3.69 6.81
C LEU A 152 11.53 -3.06 5.46
N ASP A 153 11.22 -1.78 5.29
CA ASP A 153 11.53 -1.01 4.09
C ASP A 153 11.63 0.49 4.44
N TYR A 154 12.62 1.18 3.89
CA TYR A 154 12.80 2.61 4.13
C TYR A 154 11.66 3.47 3.59
N SER A 155 10.94 3.01 2.57
CA SER A 155 9.76 3.70 2.02
C SER A 155 8.57 3.72 2.99
N LYS A 156 8.57 2.87 4.03
CA LYS A 156 7.45 2.73 4.98
C LYS A 156 7.42 3.77 6.09
N GLY A 157 8.42 4.66 6.17
CA GLY A 157 8.42 5.77 7.12
C GLY A 157 8.49 5.38 8.60
N ILE A 158 9.04 4.18 8.90
CA ILE A 158 9.05 3.60 10.26
C ILE A 158 9.72 4.52 11.27
N LEU A 159 10.89 5.09 10.93
CA LEU A 159 11.60 6.02 11.81
C LEU A 159 10.85 7.35 12.00
N HIS A 160 10.18 7.87 10.96
CA HIS A 160 9.38 9.09 11.06
C HIS A 160 8.19 8.87 12.01
N ARG A 161 7.53 7.74 11.89
CA ARG A 161 6.44 7.29 12.76
C ARG A 161 6.88 7.18 14.23
N LEU A 162 8.02 6.53 14.48
CA LEU A 162 8.58 6.43 15.82
C LEU A 162 8.89 7.79 16.43
N ARG A 163 9.48 8.70 15.66
CA ARG A 163 9.76 10.07 16.12
C ARG A 163 8.47 10.84 16.41
N GLY A 164 7.47 10.80 15.53
CA GLY A 164 6.17 11.42 15.78
C GLY A 164 5.49 10.86 17.04
N PHE A 165 5.59 9.54 17.26
CA PHE A 165 5.08 8.92 18.49
C PHE A 165 5.90 9.32 19.72
N ALA A 166 7.23 9.47 19.61
CA ALA A 166 8.06 9.97 20.70
C ALA A 166 7.70 11.41 21.08
N THR A 167 7.49 12.29 20.08
CA THR A 167 7.04 13.68 20.29
C THR A 167 5.67 13.71 20.98
N PHE A 168 4.75 12.84 20.55
CA PHE A 168 3.45 12.65 21.22
C PHE A 168 3.62 12.29 22.70
N LEU A 169 4.48 11.34 23.05
CA LEU A 169 4.73 10.97 24.45
C LEU A 169 5.42 12.10 25.25
N GLU A 170 6.29 12.87 24.62
CA GLU A 170 6.99 13.97 25.27
C GLU A 170 6.04 15.10 25.68
N HIS A 171 5.08 15.45 24.80
CA HIS A 171 4.18 16.56 25.03
C HIS A 171 2.89 16.18 25.78
N HIS A 172 2.52 14.90 25.79
CA HIS A 172 1.23 14.43 26.30
C HIS A 172 1.39 13.38 27.41
N ALA A 173 1.95 13.81 28.56
CA ALA A 173 2.19 12.93 29.70
C ALA A 173 0.92 12.26 30.26
N GLU A 174 -0.25 12.86 30.03
CA GLU A 174 -1.56 12.32 30.42
C GLU A 174 -1.92 11.00 29.75
N TYR A 175 -1.26 10.67 28.62
CA TYR A 175 -1.42 9.40 27.89
C TYR A 175 -0.40 8.33 28.29
N HIS A 176 0.57 8.65 29.15
CA HIS A 176 1.50 7.65 29.65
C HIS A 176 0.75 6.53 30.40
N GLY A 177 1.06 5.29 30.05
CA GLY A 177 0.37 4.12 30.59
C GLY A 177 -1.07 3.93 30.09
N LYS A 178 -1.53 4.69 29.10
CA LYS A 178 -2.88 4.55 28.50
C LYS A 178 -2.87 4.19 27.03
N VAL A 179 -1.74 4.39 26.34
CA VAL A 179 -1.60 4.16 24.90
C VAL A 179 -0.39 3.26 24.64
N THR A 180 -0.55 2.29 23.75
CA THR A 180 0.54 1.43 23.26
C THR A 180 0.59 1.48 21.74
N LEU A 181 1.77 1.68 21.20
CA LEU A 181 2.07 1.47 19.78
C LEU A 181 2.57 0.03 19.59
N ALA A 182 1.74 -0.82 18.99
CA ALA A 182 2.17 -2.14 18.52
C ALA A 182 2.71 -2.02 17.09
N MET A 183 3.97 -2.39 16.89
CA MET A 183 4.64 -2.35 15.60
C MET A 183 4.96 -3.76 15.15
N VAL A 184 4.35 -4.17 14.05
CA VAL A 184 4.68 -5.42 13.35
C VAL A 184 5.54 -5.08 12.15
N ILE A 185 6.80 -5.48 12.18
CA ILE A 185 7.74 -5.27 11.08
C ILE A 185 8.20 -6.63 10.56
N VAL A 186 7.71 -6.98 9.37
CA VAL A 186 8.07 -8.26 8.74
C VAL A 186 9.45 -8.12 8.09
N PRO A 187 10.40 -9.00 8.40
CA PRO A 187 11.72 -9.00 7.78
C PRO A 187 11.64 -9.03 6.26
N SER A 188 12.46 -8.22 5.59
CA SER A 188 12.54 -8.15 4.14
C SER A 188 13.96 -7.77 3.73
N ARG A 189 14.54 -8.50 2.78
CA ARG A 189 15.85 -8.20 2.18
C ARG A 189 16.99 -8.08 3.19
N ASP A 190 17.00 -8.88 4.25
CA ASP A 190 17.94 -8.81 5.38
C ASP A 190 19.42 -8.96 4.97
N HIS A 191 19.69 -9.48 3.78
CA HIS A 191 21.05 -9.61 3.22
C HIS A 191 21.58 -8.31 2.58
N VAL A 192 20.78 -7.24 2.51
CA VAL A 192 21.18 -5.94 1.94
C VAL A 192 21.60 -5.01 3.09
N GLY A 193 22.85 -4.53 3.09
CA GLY A 193 23.44 -3.77 4.19
C GLY A 193 22.61 -2.56 4.65
N SER A 194 21.98 -1.83 3.71
CA SER A 194 21.11 -0.69 4.04
C SER A 194 19.86 -1.06 4.85
N TYR A 195 19.34 -2.29 4.70
CA TYR A 195 18.21 -2.78 5.49
C TYR A 195 18.64 -3.19 6.91
N ALA A 196 19.84 -3.74 7.06
CA ALA A 196 20.41 -4.04 8.38
C ALA A 196 20.67 -2.73 9.19
N GLU A 197 21.19 -1.69 8.54
CA GLU A 197 21.35 -0.36 9.16
C GLU A 197 20.00 0.25 9.57
N LEU A 198 18.97 0.14 8.72
CA LEU A 198 17.62 0.60 9.06
C LEU A 198 17.09 -0.13 10.28
N LYS A 199 17.25 -1.46 10.33
CA LYS A 199 16.84 -2.28 11.47
C LYS A 199 17.52 -1.82 12.77
N THR A 200 18.84 -1.60 12.74
CA THR A 200 19.60 -1.10 13.90
C THR A 200 19.04 0.24 14.40
N LYS A 201 18.80 1.19 13.50
CA LYS A 201 18.24 2.50 13.87
C LYS A 201 16.83 2.39 14.46
N ILE A 202 16.01 1.47 13.97
CA ILE A 202 14.68 1.21 14.52
C ILE A 202 14.80 0.66 15.95
N ASP A 203 15.69 -0.30 16.18
CA ASP A 203 15.91 -0.89 17.51
C ASP A 203 16.43 0.15 18.53
N GLU A 204 17.35 1.00 18.11
CA GLU A 204 17.87 2.11 18.92
C GLU A 204 16.75 3.10 19.29
N GLU A 205 15.91 3.50 18.34
CA GLU A 205 14.82 4.44 18.56
C GLU A 205 13.77 3.85 19.51
N ILE A 206 13.35 2.59 19.29
CA ILE A 206 12.42 1.88 20.18
C ILE A 206 13.01 1.74 21.59
N GLY A 207 14.29 1.36 21.69
CA GLY A 207 15.01 1.28 22.96
C GLY A 207 15.02 2.61 23.69
N SER A 208 15.26 3.72 22.98
CA SER A 208 15.25 5.08 23.53
C SER A 208 13.87 5.46 24.05
N ILE A 209 12.81 5.26 23.27
CA ILE A 209 11.41 5.57 23.67
C ILE A 209 11.03 4.75 24.91
N ASN A 210 11.22 3.44 24.87
CA ASN A 210 10.85 2.57 25.97
C ASN A 210 11.68 2.86 27.23
N GLY A 211 12.97 3.17 27.08
CA GLY A 211 13.82 3.54 28.22
C GLY A 211 13.42 4.84 28.91
N ARG A 212 12.83 5.79 28.16
CA ARG A 212 12.39 7.08 28.74
C ARG A 212 11.00 6.99 29.40
N TYR A 213 10.06 6.27 28.80
CA TYR A 213 8.65 6.38 29.14
C TYR A 213 8.04 5.14 29.76
N SER A 214 8.66 3.93 29.61
CA SER A 214 8.09 2.70 30.18
C SER A 214 8.13 2.69 31.70
N THR A 215 7.15 2.05 32.28
CA THR A 215 7.06 1.76 33.73
C THR A 215 7.28 0.28 33.99
N MET A 216 7.34 -0.14 35.24
CA MET A 216 7.48 -1.56 35.59
C MET A 216 6.36 -2.43 35.01
N ASN A 217 5.18 -1.86 34.81
CA ASN A 217 3.98 -2.58 34.38
C ASN A 217 3.55 -2.25 32.94
N TRP A 218 4.26 -1.34 32.25
CA TRP A 218 3.82 -0.86 30.96
C TRP A 218 4.96 -0.47 30.03
N THR A 219 4.84 -0.89 28.75
CA THR A 219 5.76 -0.56 27.65
C THR A 219 5.01 0.16 26.55
N HIS A 220 5.49 1.35 26.16
CA HIS A 220 4.81 2.19 25.18
C HIS A 220 4.92 1.68 23.75
N VAL A 221 6.04 1.05 23.36
CA VAL A 221 6.24 0.45 22.05
C VAL A 221 6.41 -1.05 22.19
N CYS A 222 5.41 -1.81 21.75
CA CYS A 222 5.48 -3.26 21.59
C CYS A 222 5.95 -3.59 20.18
N TYR A 223 7.11 -4.18 20.04
CA TYR A 223 7.77 -4.41 18.76
C TYR A 223 7.88 -5.89 18.42
N PHE A 224 7.41 -6.27 17.24
CA PHE A 224 7.45 -7.62 16.71
C PHE A 224 8.21 -7.64 15.39
N TYR A 225 9.38 -8.26 15.36
CA TYR A 225 10.20 -8.41 14.15
C TYR A 225 9.98 -9.78 13.51
N HIS A 226 8.74 -10.08 13.18
CA HIS A 226 8.29 -11.29 12.48
C HIS A 226 6.89 -11.09 11.90
N GLY A 227 6.47 -11.97 11.00
CA GLY A 227 5.08 -12.02 10.52
C GLY A 227 4.17 -12.75 11.50
N PHE A 228 2.90 -12.42 11.46
CA PHE A 228 1.81 -13.11 12.15
C PHE A 228 0.96 -13.91 11.14
N SER A 229 0.19 -14.87 11.61
CA SER A 229 -0.83 -15.52 10.78
C SER A 229 -1.90 -14.51 10.38
N LEU A 230 -2.70 -14.84 9.36
CA LEU A 230 -3.79 -13.97 8.92
C LEU A 230 -4.78 -13.72 10.04
N GLU A 231 -5.09 -14.74 10.85
CA GLU A 231 -6.03 -14.69 11.97
C GLU A 231 -5.52 -13.77 13.08
N GLU A 232 -4.24 -13.88 13.43
CA GLU A 232 -3.61 -13.05 14.46
C GLU A 232 -3.52 -11.59 14.02
N LEU A 233 -3.10 -11.34 12.76
CA LEU A 233 -3.02 -10.00 12.21
C LEU A 233 -4.40 -9.34 12.12
N THR A 234 -5.40 -10.09 11.66
CA THR A 234 -6.80 -9.63 11.59
C THR A 234 -7.35 -9.30 12.99
N ALA A 235 -7.00 -10.11 13.99
CA ALA A 235 -7.37 -9.82 15.38
C ALA A 235 -6.70 -8.54 15.88
N MET A 236 -5.45 -8.26 15.51
CA MET A 236 -4.79 -6.99 15.84
C MET A 236 -5.48 -5.81 15.16
N TYR A 237 -5.87 -5.92 13.87
CA TYR A 237 -6.68 -4.90 13.19
C TYR A 237 -8.00 -4.65 13.92
N TYR A 238 -8.70 -5.70 14.32
CA TYR A 238 -10.00 -5.59 15.00
C TYR A 238 -9.87 -4.88 16.35
N VAL A 239 -8.86 -5.22 17.16
CA VAL A 239 -8.66 -4.68 18.51
C VAL A 239 -8.11 -3.26 18.51
N ALA A 240 -7.24 -2.95 17.55
CA ALA A 240 -6.59 -1.64 17.49
C ALA A 240 -7.60 -0.50 17.32
N GLY A 241 -7.55 0.47 18.24
CA GLY A 241 -8.37 1.69 18.16
C GLY A 241 -7.90 2.63 17.07
N ILE A 242 -6.60 2.62 16.75
CA ILE A 242 -5.99 3.48 15.72
C ILE A 242 -5.07 2.62 14.86
N ALA A 243 -5.18 2.74 13.53
CA ALA A 243 -4.14 2.29 12.62
C ALA A 243 -3.28 3.48 12.18
N LEU A 244 -1.97 3.35 12.35
CA LEU A 244 -1.00 4.38 12.00
C LEU A 244 -0.17 3.92 10.79
N VAL A 245 -0.64 4.29 9.60
CA VAL A 245 -0.10 3.87 8.30
C VAL A 245 0.53 5.06 7.60
N THR A 246 1.84 5.25 7.78
CA THR A 246 2.54 6.47 7.41
C THR A 246 3.74 6.24 6.47
N PRO A 247 3.56 5.54 5.33
CA PRO A 247 4.65 5.36 4.39
C PRO A 247 5.09 6.71 3.80
N LEU A 248 6.40 6.85 3.54
CA LEU A 248 6.96 7.98 2.80
C LEU A 248 6.56 7.91 1.32
N ARG A 249 6.33 6.70 0.81
CA ARG A 249 5.86 6.43 -0.54
C ARG A 249 5.33 5.01 -0.66
N ASP A 250 4.12 4.85 -1.15
CA ASP A 250 3.50 3.54 -1.37
C ASP A 250 2.56 3.56 -2.57
N GLY A 251 2.59 2.49 -3.39
CA GLY A 251 1.75 2.39 -4.58
C GLY A 251 0.26 2.35 -4.27
N MET A 252 -0.12 1.61 -3.25
CA MET A 252 -1.51 1.51 -2.78
C MET A 252 -1.59 1.52 -1.26
N ASN A 253 -0.99 0.56 -0.59
CA ASN A 253 -1.08 0.21 0.83
C ASN A 253 -2.37 -0.53 1.19
N LEU A 254 -2.32 -1.85 1.05
CA LEU A 254 -3.49 -2.70 1.34
C LEU A 254 -3.77 -2.81 2.84
N VAL A 255 -2.76 -2.64 3.72
CA VAL A 255 -2.92 -2.66 5.19
C VAL A 255 -3.96 -1.64 5.67
N ALA A 256 -3.96 -0.43 5.09
CA ALA A 256 -4.97 0.59 5.38
C ALA A 256 -6.38 0.11 5.03
N LYS A 257 -6.54 -0.55 3.87
CA LYS A 257 -7.82 -1.12 3.41
C LYS A 257 -8.28 -2.30 4.29
N GLU A 258 -7.36 -3.18 4.64
CA GLU A 258 -7.59 -4.35 5.50
C GLU A 258 -8.06 -3.92 6.89
N TYR A 259 -7.40 -2.93 7.50
CA TYR A 259 -7.80 -2.36 8.78
C TYR A 259 -9.24 -1.83 8.72
N VAL A 260 -9.56 -0.97 7.75
CA VAL A 260 -10.89 -0.39 7.61
C VAL A 260 -11.95 -1.47 7.42
N ALA A 261 -11.68 -2.47 6.57
CA ALA A 261 -12.62 -3.56 6.32
C ALA A 261 -12.90 -4.41 7.57
N THR A 262 -11.89 -4.59 8.44
CA THR A 262 -12.00 -5.39 9.67
C THR A 262 -12.86 -4.72 10.76
N LYS A 263 -13.08 -3.40 10.68
CA LYS A 263 -13.82 -2.60 11.66
C LYS A 263 -15.35 -2.64 11.47
N CYS A 264 -15.94 -3.81 11.25
CA CYS A 264 -17.39 -3.94 10.98
C CYS A 264 -18.27 -3.44 12.12
N ASP A 265 -17.98 -3.84 13.37
CA ASP A 265 -18.79 -3.53 14.57
C ASP A 265 -18.03 -2.75 15.64
N ASN A 266 -16.79 -2.39 15.37
CA ASN A 266 -15.88 -1.81 16.35
C ASN A 266 -15.36 -0.45 15.87
N PRO A 267 -15.44 0.60 16.71
CA PRO A 267 -14.92 1.90 16.32
C PRO A 267 -13.40 1.86 16.09
N GLY A 268 -12.91 2.80 15.32
CA GLY A 268 -11.50 2.93 15.06
C GLY A 268 -11.20 4.09 14.13
N VAL A 269 -9.94 4.51 14.12
CA VAL A 269 -9.45 5.63 13.33
C VAL A 269 -8.29 5.19 12.46
N LEU A 270 -8.31 5.57 11.21
CA LEU A 270 -7.17 5.40 10.29
C LEU A 270 -6.43 6.73 10.16
N ILE A 271 -5.16 6.75 10.57
CA ILE A 271 -4.21 7.82 10.23
C ILE A 271 -3.39 7.31 9.04
N LEU A 272 -3.49 8.01 7.92
CA LEU A 272 -2.95 7.57 6.64
C LEU A 272 -2.06 8.64 6.01
N SER A 273 -0.88 8.23 5.55
CA SER A 273 -0.02 9.10 4.74
C SER A 273 -0.70 9.50 3.43
N GLU A 274 -0.70 10.78 3.09
CA GLU A 274 -1.10 11.30 1.79
C GLU A 274 -0.24 10.75 0.62
N MET A 275 0.94 10.18 0.94
CA MET A 275 1.85 9.55 -0.03
C MET A 275 1.51 8.08 -0.32
N ALA A 276 0.46 7.53 0.28
CA ALA A 276 -0.07 6.20 -0.02
C ALA A 276 -1.15 6.28 -1.09
N GLY A 277 -1.12 5.40 -2.11
CA GLY A 277 -2.16 5.38 -3.14
C GLY A 277 -3.57 5.19 -2.58
N ALA A 278 -3.71 4.46 -1.47
CA ALA A 278 -4.98 4.27 -0.78
C ALA A 278 -5.60 5.58 -0.25
N ALA A 279 -4.82 6.65 -0.04
CA ALA A 279 -5.32 7.94 0.43
C ALA A 279 -6.30 8.60 -0.57
N VAL A 280 -6.19 8.26 -1.85
CA VAL A 280 -7.10 8.76 -2.89
C VAL A 280 -8.52 8.21 -2.72
N GLU A 281 -8.63 6.96 -2.21
CA GLU A 281 -9.93 6.28 -2.01
C GLU A 281 -10.44 6.45 -0.57
N LEU A 282 -9.54 6.41 0.42
CA LEU A 282 -9.86 6.48 1.84
C LEU A 282 -9.83 7.93 2.35
N THR A 283 -10.63 8.79 1.75
CA THR A 283 -10.63 10.24 2.01
C THR A 283 -11.14 10.62 3.40
N ASP A 284 -11.87 9.73 4.08
CA ASP A 284 -12.33 9.93 5.47
C ASP A 284 -11.27 9.52 6.52
N ALA A 285 -10.10 9.04 6.11
CA ALA A 285 -8.95 8.88 6.99
C ALA A 285 -8.39 10.24 7.43
N ILE A 286 -7.72 10.29 8.58
CA ILE A 286 -6.90 11.44 8.95
C ILE A 286 -5.66 11.39 8.06
N GLN A 287 -5.60 12.26 7.06
CA GLN A 287 -4.46 12.29 6.13
C GLN A 287 -3.36 13.22 6.65
N ILE A 288 -2.13 12.72 6.62
CA ILE A 288 -0.95 13.45 7.12
C ILE A 288 0.21 13.40 6.12
N ASN A 289 1.08 14.40 6.19
CA ASN A 289 2.41 14.33 5.60
C ASN A 289 3.35 13.52 6.51
N PRO A 290 3.84 12.34 6.09
CA PRO A 290 4.65 11.48 6.95
C PRO A 290 6.04 12.06 7.28
N ASN A 291 6.47 13.14 6.61
CA ASN A 291 7.71 13.86 6.91
C ASN A 291 7.55 14.90 8.02
N ASP A 292 6.31 15.20 8.40
CA ASP A 292 5.98 16.17 9.44
C ASP A 292 5.63 15.46 10.76
N THR A 293 6.58 15.46 11.68
CA THR A 293 6.42 14.79 12.98
C THR A 293 5.37 15.46 13.88
N GLU A 294 5.15 16.76 13.74
CA GLU A 294 4.10 17.49 14.48
C GLU A 294 2.72 17.10 13.95
N GLN A 295 2.55 16.92 12.64
CA GLN A 295 1.30 16.39 12.10
C GLN A 295 1.01 14.95 12.59
N ILE A 296 2.03 14.09 12.71
CA ILE A 296 1.84 12.74 13.27
C ILE A 296 1.38 12.83 14.73
N GLU A 297 2.02 13.67 15.54
CA GLU A 297 1.63 13.92 16.92
C GLU A 297 0.19 14.41 17.03
N ASN A 298 -0.17 15.47 16.32
CA ASN A 298 -1.50 16.07 16.33
C ASN A 298 -2.57 15.08 15.86
N ALA A 299 -2.30 14.31 14.80
CA ALA A 299 -3.21 13.27 14.31
C ALA A 299 -3.48 12.19 15.36
N ILE A 300 -2.45 11.79 16.14
CA ILE A 300 -2.63 10.82 17.23
C ILE A 300 -3.44 11.44 18.37
N CYS A 301 -3.03 12.59 18.88
CA CYS A 301 -3.59 13.19 20.08
C CYS A 301 -4.96 13.84 19.82
N GLN A 302 -4.96 14.94 19.06
CA GLN A 302 -6.12 15.80 18.93
C GLN A 302 -7.19 15.27 17.99
N GLU A 303 -6.79 14.49 16.99
CA GLU A 303 -7.75 14.02 16.01
C GLU A 303 -8.20 12.58 16.30
N ALA A 304 -7.30 11.62 16.54
CA ALA A 304 -7.66 10.22 16.67
C ALA A 304 -8.09 9.82 18.09
N LEU A 305 -7.32 10.19 19.12
CA LEU A 305 -7.62 9.79 20.51
C LEU A 305 -8.85 10.51 21.07
N GLU A 306 -9.10 11.75 20.64
CA GLU A 306 -10.22 12.57 21.07
C GLU A 306 -11.46 12.46 20.17
N MET A 307 -11.37 11.75 19.03
CA MET A 307 -12.48 11.61 18.08
C MET A 307 -13.67 10.89 18.73
N PRO A 308 -14.88 11.49 18.72
CA PRO A 308 -16.08 10.83 19.22
C PRO A 308 -16.34 9.50 18.50
N GLU A 309 -16.79 8.49 19.24
CA GLU A 309 -17.04 7.15 18.70
C GLU A 309 -18.03 7.14 17.53
N GLU A 310 -19.03 8.00 17.57
CA GLU A 310 -20.00 8.16 16.50
C GLU A 310 -19.34 8.66 15.19
N GLU A 311 -18.42 9.61 15.30
CA GLU A 311 -17.66 10.10 14.14
C GLU A 311 -16.73 9.01 13.59
N GLN A 312 -16.06 8.25 14.45
CA GLN A 312 -15.23 7.11 14.03
C GLN A 312 -16.06 6.11 13.20
N LYS A 313 -17.24 5.75 13.66
CA LYS A 313 -18.17 4.85 12.95
C LYS A 313 -18.60 5.41 11.60
N GLN A 314 -18.98 6.68 11.55
CA GLN A 314 -19.42 7.32 10.30
C GLN A 314 -18.30 7.37 9.25
N ARG A 315 -17.08 7.73 9.66
CA ARG A 315 -15.91 7.73 8.77
C ARG A 315 -15.60 6.32 8.25
N LEU A 316 -15.60 5.32 9.13
CA LEU A 316 -15.39 3.93 8.75
C LEU A 316 -16.46 3.43 7.76
N GLN A 317 -17.74 3.70 8.01
CA GLN A 317 -18.82 3.29 7.11
C GLN A 317 -18.68 3.87 5.70
N ARG A 318 -18.28 5.14 5.57
CA ARG A 318 -18.02 5.76 4.26
C ARG A 318 -16.87 5.07 3.54
N MET A 319 -15.75 4.84 4.20
CA MET A 319 -14.62 4.11 3.62
C MET A 319 -14.97 2.66 3.28
N GLN A 320 -15.69 1.96 4.13
CA GLN A 320 -16.14 0.58 3.90
C GLN A 320 -17.09 0.48 2.70
N SER A 321 -17.94 1.48 2.48
CA SER A 321 -18.83 1.50 1.31
C SER A 321 -18.06 1.52 -0.01
N ILE A 322 -16.91 2.19 -0.04
CA ILE A 322 -16.00 2.20 -1.20
C ILE A 322 -15.32 0.83 -1.36
N LEU A 323 -14.75 0.30 -0.26
CA LEU A 323 -14.01 -0.96 -0.29
C LEU A 323 -14.88 -2.18 -0.62
N SER A 324 -16.16 -2.17 -0.23
CA SER A 324 -17.09 -3.26 -0.52
C SER A 324 -17.40 -3.40 -2.02
N VAL A 325 -17.29 -2.30 -2.77
CA VAL A 325 -17.49 -2.27 -4.23
C VAL A 325 -16.17 -2.50 -4.96
N GLN A 326 -15.08 -1.88 -4.51
CA GLN A 326 -13.76 -1.95 -5.13
C GLN A 326 -12.95 -3.14 -4.55
N THR A 327 -13.41 -4.36 -4.83
CA THR A 327 -12.76 -5.58 -4.36
C THR A 327 -11.62 -6.02 -5.27
N VAL A 328 -10.74 -6.90 -4.79
CA VAL A 328 -9.67 -7.49 -5.60
C VAL A 328 -10.22 -8.30 -6.78
N ASN A 329 -11.36 -8.97 -6.60
CA ASN A 329 -12.01 -9.74 -7.68
C ASN A 329 -12.53 -8.80 -8.78
N LYS A 330 -13.14 -7.68 -8.38
CA LYS A 330 -13.59 -6.66 -9.33
C LYS A 330 -12.40 -6.05 -10.08
N TRP A 331 -11.35 -5.67 -9.34
CA TRP A 331 -10.11 -5.14 -9.94
C TRP A 331 -9.53 -6.09 -10.99
N ALA A 332 -9.43 -7.40 -10.68
CA ALA A 332 -8.91 -8.39 -11.61
C ALA A 332 -9.81 -8.56 -12.85
N ALA A 333 -11.13 -8.59 -12.64
CA ALA A 333 -12.09 -8.70 -13.74
C ALA A 333 -12.05 -7.46 -14.65
N ASP A 334 -12.07 -6.26 -14.08
CA ASP A 334 -11.97 -4.99 -14.82
C ASP A 334 -10.68 -4.95 -15.64
N TYR A 335 -9.54 -5.31 -15.03
CA TYR A 335 -8.26 -5.37 -15.74
C TYR A 335 -8.29 -6.31 -16.95
N VAL A 336 -8.80 -7.53 -16.78
CA VAL A 336 -8.86 -8.54 -17.87
C VAL A 336 -9.81 -8.08 -18.98
N ASN A 337 -10.93 -7.42 -18.64
CA ASN A 337 -11.88 -6.88 -19.61
C ASN A 337 -11.26 -5.72 -20.42
N GLU A 338 -10.58 -4.79 -19.75
CA GLU A 338 -9.89 -3.67 -20.43
C GLU A 338 -8.73 -4.17 -21.30
N LEU A 339 -7.96 -5.13 -20.83
CA LEU A 339 -6.92 -5.76 -21.65
C LEU A 339 -7.51 -6.41 -22.91
N HIS A 340 -8.66 -7.10 -22.78
CA HIS A 340 -9.30 -7.72 -23.94
C HIS A 340 -9.83 -6.69 -24.94
N SER A 341 -10.46 -5.64 -24.43
CA SER A 341 -10.99 -4.53 -25.25
C SER A 341 -9.88 -3.78 -25.99
N SER A 342 -8.74 -3.55 -25.33
CA SER A 342 -7.58 -2.89 -25.93
C SER A 342 -6.97 -3.72 -27.07
N TYR A 343 -6.91 -5.03 -26.89
CA TYR A 343 -6.39 -5.94 -27.92
C TYR A 343 -7.26 -5.99 -29.19
N ILE A 344 -8.59 -6.07 -29.05
CA ILE A 344 -9.52 -6.12 -30.19
C ILE A 344 -9.50 -4.82 -31.01
N ASN A 345 -9.30 -3.66 -30.37
CA ASN A 345 -9.28 -2.37 -31.05
C ASN A 345 -8.01 -2.15 -31.88
N THR A 346 -6.95 -2.91 -31.62
CA THR A 346 -5.68 -2.84 -32.38
C THR A 346 -5.78 -3.56 -33.73
N ASP A 347 -6.77 -4.43 -33.92
CA ASP A 347 -7.02 -5.19 -35.16
C ASP A 347 -7.91 -4.43 -36.19
N LYS A 348 -8.25 -3.17 -35.94
CA LYS A 348 -8.99 -2.31 -36.85
C LYS A 348 -8.14 -1.16 -37.38
#